data_946fe505179f95512fc33acb88e3a40c
#
_entry.id   946fe505179f95512fc33acb88e3a40c
#
_cell.length_a   1.000
_cell.length_b   1.000
_cell.length_c   1.000
_cell.angle_alpha   90.00
_cell.angle_beta   90.00
_cell.angle_gamma   90.00
#
_symmetry.space_group_name_H-M   'P 1'
#
loop_
_entity.id
_entity.type
_entity.pdbx_description
1 polymer ?
#
loop_
_entity_poly.entity_id
_entity_poly.type
_entity_poly.pdbx_seq_one_letter_code
_entity_poly.pdbx_strand_id
1 'polypeptide(L)'
;MTTKITEQNVSNLANVGVDWQSPITADGSTVTTAVAGRGYFIDTTSAAHTINLPASTSVTIGDTISIVQINGSNAVTIGRNGNKINGATDNGTLNSDGDAIEYVFVNATEGFKTVSSTVGPTFISATGGTVSNSGNFRIHTFTGDGNFVVSSLGNGPSVPTGGPNVC
;
A
#
# COMPACT_ATOMS: atom_id res chain seq x y z
N MET A 1 -44.66 -16.78 -15.26
CA MET A 1 -44.61 -15.83 -14.14
C MET A 1 -43.35 -14.98 -14.33
N THR A 2 -43.48 -13.74 -14.71
CA THR A 2 -42.33 -12.86 -14.99
C THR A 2 -41.93 -12.17 -13.68
N THR A 3 -40.80 -12.55 -13.09
CA THR A 3 -40.30 -11.89 -11.90
C THR A 3 -39.82 -10.49 -12.30
N LYS A 4 -40.50 -9.48 -11.80
CA LYS A 4 -40.13 -8.07 -12.02
C LYS A 4 -38.94 -7.76 -11.10
N ILE A 5 -37.76 -7.48 -11.68
CA ILE A 5 -36.64 -6.96 -10.93
C ILE A 5 -36.95 -5.49 -10.59
N THR A 6 -37.13 -5.20 -9.31
CA THR A 6 -37.35 -3.84 -8.81
C THR A 6 -36.02 -3.23 -8.37
N GLU A 7 -35.89 -1.91 -8.39
CA GLU A 7 -34.67 -1.19 -7.96
C GLU A 7 -34.19 -1.62 -6.56
N GLN A 8 -35.10 -2.00 -5.69
CA GLN A 8 -34.77 -2.51 -4.35
C GLN A 8 -34.04 -3.86 -4.36
N ASN A 9 -34.24 -4.70 -5.39
CA ASN A 9 -33.53 -5.98 -5.55
C ASN A 9 -32.21 -5.81 -6.29
N VAL A 10 -31.96 -4.63 -6.90
CA VAL A 10 -30.72 -4.29 -7.60
C VAL A 10 -29.76 -3.54 -6.67
N SER A 11 -30.26 -2.94 -5.59
CA SER A 11 -29.40 -2.25 -4.62
C SER A 11 -28.41 -3.17 -3.91
N ASN A 12 -28.73 -4.47 -3.80
CA ASN A 12 -27.77 -5.48 -3.30
C ASN A 12 -26.79 -5.97 -4.38
N LEU A 13 -27.00 -5.61 -5.65
CA LEU A 13 -26.07 -5.87 -6.76
C LEU A 13 -25.15 -4.67 -7.03
N ALA A 14 -25.39 -3.54 -6.38
CA ALA A 14 -24.58 -2.33 -6.54
C ALA A 14 -23.16 -2.45 -5.91
N ASN A 15 -22.87 -3.55 -5.22
CA ASN A 15 -21.56 -3.83 -4.63
C ASN A 15 -20.81 -4.99 -5.32
N VAL A 16 -20.87 -5.06 -6.63
CA VAL A 16 -20.07 -6.02 -7.42
C VAL A 16 -18.66 -5.45 -7.72
N GLY A 17 -18.17 -4.55 -6.92
CA GLY A 17 -16.84 -3.96 -7.11
C GLY A 17 -16.53 -2.92 -6.03
N VAL A 18 -15.32 -2.40 -6.08
CA VAL A 18 -14.87 -1.32 -5.20
C VAL A 18 -15.54 -0.01 -5.61
N ASP A 19 -16.19 0.68 -4.67
CA ASP A 19 -16.72 2.04 -4.87
C ASP A 19 -15.57 3.06 -4.82
N TRP A 20 -14.98 3.35 -5.98
CA TRP A 20 -13.85 4.26 -6.08
C TRP A 20 -14.27 5.71 -5.86
N GLN A 21 -13.61 6.35 -4.92
CA GLN A 21 -13.83 7.75 -4.57
C GLN A 21 -12.99 8.69 -5.45
N SER A 22 -13.40 9.96 -5.51
CA SER A 22 -12.58 10.99 -6.16
C SER A 22 -11.20 11.08 -5.54
N PRO A 23 -10.13 11.34 -6.33
CA PRO A 23 -8.79 11.48 -5.80
C PRO A 23 -8.68 12.51 -4.68
N ILE A 24 -7.97 12.16 -3.63
CA ILE A 24 -7.64 13.03 -2.50
C ILE A 24 -6.28 13.65 -2.77
N THR A 25 -6.22 14.98 -2.87
CA THR A 25 -4.94 15.69 -2.90
C THR A 25 -4.49 15.91 -1.47
N ALA A 26 -3.32 15.35 -1.11
CA ALA A 26 -2.75 15.45 0.22
C ALA A 26 -2.32 16.90 0.54
N ASP A 27 -2.73 17.39 1.71
CA ASP A 27 -2.42 18.72 2.24
C ASP A 27 -1.52 18.70 3.49
N GLY A 28 -1.12 17.51 3.94
CA GLY A 28 -0.27 17.29 5.10
C GLY A 28 -0.97 17.43 6.46
N SER A 29 -2.26 17.75 6.49
CA SER A 29 -3.01 18.02 7.72
C SER A 29 -4.33 17.26 7.84
N THR A 30 -5.04 17.12 6.73
CA THR A 30 -6.34 16.43 6.70
C THR A 30 -6.15 14.92 6.84
N VAL A 31 -6.94 14.31 7.71
CA VAL A 31 -6.99 12.85 7.91
C VAL A 31 -8.29 12.32 7.35
N THR A 32 -8.20 11.31 6.48
CA THR A 32 -9.36 10.61 5.94
C THR A 32 -9.68 9.39 6.79
N THR A 33 -10.96 9.09 7.03
CA THR A 33 -11.38 7.80 7.57
C THR A 33 -12.02 6.99 6.45
N ALA A 34 -11.44 5.83 6.17
CA ALA A 34 -11.93 4.93 5.14
C ALA A 34 -13.28 4.31 5.53
N VAL A 35 -14.09 3.98 4.53
CA VAL A 35 -15.38 3.32 4.65
C VAL A 35 -15.31 1.97 3.93
N ALA A 36 -15.90 0.94 4.52
CA ALA A 36 -15.96 -0.40 3.93
C ALA A 36 -16.55 -0.38 2.51
N GLY A 37 -15.99 -1.20 1.63
CA GLY A 37 -16.38 -1.33 0.21
C GLY A 37 -15.81 -0.24 -0.69
N ARG A 38 -15.08 0.74 -0.15
CA ARG A 38 -14.54 1.87 -0.93
C ARG A 38 -13.08 1.72 -1.29
N GLY A 39 -12.75 2.34 -2.44
CA GLY A 39 -11.39 2.55 -2.91
C GLY A 39 -11.00 4.03 -2.90
N TYR A 40 -9.75 4.31 -2.58
CA TYR A 40 -9.22 5.66 -2.43
C TYR A 40 -7.97 5.84 -3.27
N PHE A 41 -7.96 6.90 -4.07
CA PHE A 41 -6.76 7.39 -4.75
C PHE A 41 -6.21 8.56 -3.95
N ILE A 42 -4.92 8.51 -3.59
CA ILE A 42 -4.27 9.54 -2.77
C ILE A 42 -3.08 10.11 -3.54
N ASP A 43 -3.22 11.37 -3.93
CA ASP A 43 -2.15 12.14 -4.60
C ASP A 43 -1.26 12.78 -3.53
N THR A 44 0.00 12.34 -3.47
CA THR A 44 0.98 12.79 -2.50
C THR A 44 2.06 13.70 -3.09
N THR A 45 1.79 14.33 -4.24
CA THR A 45 2.73 15.25 -4.89
C THR A 45 3.18 16.38 -3.95
N SER A 46 2.25 16.95 -3.21
CA SER A 46 2.50 18.13 -2.37
C SER A 46 2.81 17.81 -0.91
N ALA A 47 2.27 16.73 -0.35
CA ALA A 47 2.40 16.41 1.08
C ALA A 47 2.13 14.93 1.35
N ALA A 48 2.45 14.48 2.57
CA ALA A 48 2.02 13.19 3.11
C ALA A 48 0.53 13.21 3.47
N HIS A 49 -0.10 12.03 3.49
CA HIS A 49 -1.50 11.87 3.88
C HIS A 49 -1.68 10.74 4.89
N THR A 50 -2.65 10.90 5.77
CA THR A 50 -3.07 9.82 6.67
C THR A 50 -4.49 9.40 6.31
N ILE A 51 -4.68 8.09 6.05
CA ILE A 51 -5.98 7.47 5.92
C ILE A 51 -6.14 6.41 7.01
N ASN A 52 -7.13 6.57 7.87
CA ASN A 52 -7.44 5.61 8.93
C ASN A 52 -8.37 4.52 8.41
N LEU A 53 -8.08 3.28 8.72
CA LEU A 53 -9.03 2.19 8.56
C LEU A 53 -10.27 2.42 9.45
N PRO A 54 -11.44 1.88 9.09
CA PRO A 54 -12.63 1.99 9.93
C PRO A 54 -12.42 1.31 11.28
N ALA A 55 -13.13 1.76 12.31
CA ALA A 55 -13.15 1.04 13.58
C ALA A 55 -13.79 -0.35 13.42
N SER A 56 -13.36 -1.32 14.23
CA SER A 56 -13.90 -2.70 14.18
C SER A 56 -15.42 -2.78 14.43
N THR A 57 -15.99 -1.76 15.07
CA THR A 57 -17.43 -1.65 15.30
C THR A 57 -18.23 -1.17 14.08
N SER A 58 -17.54 -0.69 13.03
CA SER A 58 -18.14 -0.13 11.81
C SER A 58 -17.96 -1.02 10.59
N VAL A 59 -17.42 -2.20 10.78
CA VAL A 59 -17.13 -3.18 9.71
C VAL A 59 -17.58 -4.58 10.11
N THR A 60 -17.83 -5.40 9.11
CA THR A 60 -18.18 -6.81 9.23
C THR A 60 -17.14 -7.67 8.54
N ILE A 61 -17.09 -8.98 8.91
CA ILE A 61 -16.18 -9.94 8.28
C ILE A 61 -16.35 -9.93 6.76
N GLY A 62 -15.24 -9.82 6.04
CA GLY A 62 -15.22 -9.78 4.58
C GLY A 62 -15.28 -8.36 3.99
N ASP A 63 -15.52 -7.32 4.78
CA ASP A 63 -15.46 -5.95 4.30
C ASP A 63 -14.05 -5.60 3.82
N THR A 64 -13.95 -4.98 2.65
CA THR A 64 -12.68 -4.63 2.00
C THR A 64 -12.48 -3.13 1.91
N ILE A 65 -11.22 -2.71 1.81
CA ILE A 65 -10.80 -1.33 1.57
C ILE A 65 -9.60 -1.37 0.64
N SER A 66 -9.68 -0.60 -0.45
CA SER A 66 -8.58 -0.48 -1.41
C SER A 66 -7.98 0.92 -1.33
N ILE A 67 -6.66 1.03 -1.32
CA ILE A 67 -5.94 2.30 -1.24
C ILE A 67 -4.84 2.27 -2.29
N VAL A 68 -4.77 3.32 -3.10
CA VAL A 68 -3.76 3.50 -4.15
C VAL A 68 -3.11 4.86 -3.98
N GLN A 69 -1.81 4.88 -3.88
CA GLN A 69 -1.04 6.12 -3.98
C GLN A 69 -0.86 6.46 -5.46
N ILE A 70 -1.27 7.66 -5.83
CA ILE A 70 -1.09 8.21 -7.17
C ILE A 70 -0.26 9.47 -7.07
N ASN A 71 0.69 9.61 -7.99
CA ASN A 71 1.62 10.73 -8.03
C ASN A 71 2.43 10.89 -6.72
N GLY A 72 3.58 11.53 -6.82
CA GLY A 72 4.41 11.88 -5.68
C GLY A 72 5.05 10.68 -4.95
N SER A 73 5.87 11.03 -3.98
CA SER A 73 6.62 10.09 -3.14
C SER A 73 6.56 10.42 -1.65
N ASN A 74 5.67 11.35 -1.26
CA ASN A 74 5.40 11.57 0.16
C ASN A 74 4.56 10.39 0.69
N ALA A 75 4.79 10.02 1.95
CA ALA A 75 4.17 8.84 2.51
C ALA A 75 2.64 8.93 2.63
N VAL A 76 1.94 7.83 2.32
CA VAL A 76 0.58 7.58 2.77
C VAL A 76 0.64 6.70 4.01
N THR A 77 0.28 7.23 5.16
CA THR A 77 0.15 6.45 6.40
C THR A 77 -1.24 5.84 6.47
N ILE A 78 -1.32 4.52 6.61
CA ILE A 78 -2.57 3.81 6.81
C ILE A 78 -2.73 3.54 8.30
N GLY A 79 -3.48 4.42 8.95
CA GLY A 79 -3.74 4.35 10.38
C GLY A 79 -4.67 3.17 10.72
N ARG A 80 -4.26 2.34 11.63
CA ARG A 80 -4.99 1.13 12.03
C ARG A 80 -6.26 1.39 12.86
N ASN A 81 -6.44 2.60 13.39
CA ASN A 81 -7.62 3.02 14.17
C ASN A 81 -8.01 2.01 15.28
N GLY A 82 -7.03 1.56 16.06
CA GLY A 82 -7.22 0.59 17.12
C GLY A 82 -7.22 -0.89 16.69
N ASN A 83 -7.34 -1.18 15.40
CA ASN A 83 -7.28 -2.56 14.88
C ASN A 83 -5.84 -3.09 14.83
N LYS A 84 -5.69 -4.37 14.55
CA LYS A 84 -4.45 -4.94 14.04
C LYS A 84 -4.41 -4.88 12.52
N ILE A 85 -3.22 -4.81 11.96
CA ILE A 85 -2.95 -5.03 10.54
C ILE A 85 -1.99 -6.21 10.43
N ASN A 86 -2.40 -7.26 9.75
CA ASN A 86 -1.62 -8.51 9.62
C ASN A 86 -1.16 -9.12 10.96
N GLY A 87 -1.92 -8.87 12.03
CA GLY A 87 -1.62 -9.33 13.39
C GLY A 87 -0.71 -8.39 14.19
N ALA A 88 -0.16 -7.34 13.57
CA ALA A 88 0.68 -6.33 14.20
C ALA A 88 -0.13 -5.12 14.67
N THR A 89 0.47 -4.32 15.56
CA THR A 89 -0.09 -3.06 16.07
C THR A 89 0.57 -1.84 15.42
N ASP A 90 1.22 -2.03 14.27
CA ASP A 90 1.85 -0.98 13.49
C ASP A 90 0.92 -0.48 12.39
N ASN A 91 1.09 0.77 11.99
CA ASN A 91 0.40 1.35 10.84
C ASN A 91 0.99 0.81 9.53
N GLY A 92 0.16 0.76 8.49
CA GLY A 92 0.62 0.52 7.13
C GLY A 92 1.21 1.79 6.50
N THR A 93 1.99 1.63 5.42
CA THR A 93 2.56 2.77 4.70
C THR A 93 2.68 2.44 3.21
N LEU A 94 2.32 3.41 2.34
CA LEU A 94 2.68 3.43 0.93
C LEU A 94 3.65 4.61 0.73
N ASN A 95 4.65 4.46 -0.15
CA ASN A 95 5.74 5.44 -0.27
C ASN A 95 6.06 5.84 -1.71
N SER A 96 5.39 5.26 -2.68
CA SER A 96 5.71 5.48 -4.09
C SER A 96 4.46 5.58 -4.94
N ASP A 97 4.55 6.33 -6.02
CA ASP A 97 3.53 6.33 -7.07
C ASP A 97 3.27 4.91 -7.58
N GLY A 98 2.00 4.53 -7.66
CA GLY A 98 1.55 3.20 -8.04
C GLY A 98 1.53 2.17 -6.91
N ASP A 99 2.00 2.50 -5.69
CA ASP A 99 1.81 1.63 -4.54
C ASP A 99 0.32 1.45 -4.26
N ALA A 100 -0.11 0.20 -4.12
CA ALA A 100 -1.50 -0.15 -3.88
C ALA A 100 -1.61 -1.24 -2.83
N ILE A 101 -2.66 -1.19 -2.04
CA ILE A 101 -2.94 -2.19 -1.02
C ILE A 101 -4.44 -2.39 -0.87
N GLU A 102 -4.83 -3.64 -0.67
CA GLU A 102 -6.20 -4.01 -0.34
C GLU A 102 -6.22 -4.77 0.97
N TYR A 103 -7.11 -4.35 1.84
CA TYR A 103 -7.35 -4.96 3.14
C TYR A 103 -8.71 -5.63 3.18
N VAL A 104 -8.81 -6.75 3.88
CA VAL A 104 -10.06 -7.40 4.27
C VAL A 104 -10.16 -7.46 5.79
N PHE A 105 -11.32 -7.09 6.35
CA PHE A 105 -11.57 -7.21 7.78
C PHE A 105 -11.92 -8.67 8.12
N VAL A 106 -11.24 -9.21 9.12
CA VAL A 106 -11.47 -10.59 9.59
C VAL A 106 -12.37 -10.61 10.82
N ASN A 107 -11.98 -9.95 11.87
CA ASN A 107 -12.74 -9.78 13.13
C ASN A 107 -12.00 -8.78 14.05
N ALA A 108 -12.60 -8.46 15.20
CA ALA A 108 -12.00 -7.50 16.13
C ALA A 108 -10.68 -7.98 16.76
N THR A 109 -10.41 -9.28 16.82
CA THR A 109 -9.18 -9.84 17.39
C THR A 109 -8.02 -9.82 16.37
N GLU A 110 -8.29 -10.20 15.12
CA GLU A 110 -7.31 -10.29 14.03
C GLU A 110 -7.13 -8.96 13.29
N GLY A 111 -8.16 -8.11 13.27
CA GLY A 111 -8.17 -6.85 12.53
C GLY A 111 -8.28 -7.04 11.02
N PHE A 112 -7.49 -6.27 10.30
CA PHE A 112 -7.41 -6.30 8.84
C PHE A 112 -6.24 -7.17 8.36
N LYS A 113 -6.47 -7.90 7.27
CA LYS A 113 -5.43 -8.66 6.56
C LYS A 113 -5.25 -8.08 5.17
N THR A 114 -4.01 -7.98 4.73
CA THR A 114 -3.69 -7.63 3.34
C THR A 114 -3.99 -8.82 2.45
N VAL A 115 -4.82 -8.62 1.44
CA VAL A 115 -5.17 -9.66 0.45
C VAL A 115 -4.47 -9.42 -0.89
N SER A 116 -4.19 -8.17 -1.20
CA SER A 116 -3.39 -7.78 -2.37
C SER A 116 -2.58 -6.54 -2.03
N SER A 117 -1.32 -6.52 -2.42
CA SER A 117 -0.49 -5.32 -2.33
C SER A 117 0.46 -5.27 -3.54
N THR A 118 0.51 -4.11 -4.17
CA THR A 118 1.57 -3.75 -5.10
C THR A 118 2.33 -2.63 -4.42
N VAL A 119 3.41 -2.99 -3.77
CA VAL A 119 4.37 -2.04 -3.23
C VAL A 119 5.49 -1.98 -4.24
N GLY A 120 5.82 -0.79 -4.71
CA GLY A 120 6.89 -0.59 -5.67
C GLY A 120 8.20 -1.24 -5.20
N PRO A 121 9.11 -1.60 -6.11
CA PRO A 121 10.36 -2.24 -5.74
C PRO A 121 11.17 -1.31 -4.84
N THR A 122 11.37 -1.70 -3.59
CA THR A 122 12.40 -1.10 -2.76
C THR A 122 13.73 -1.72 -3.13
N PHE A 123 14.64 -0.89 -3.64
CA PHE A 123 15.99 -1.34 -3.98
C PHE A 123 16.84 -1.56 -2.73
N ILE A 124 17.86 -2.41 -2.86
CA ILE A 124 18.91 -2.53 -1.86
C ILE A 124 19.48 -1.14 -1.55
N SER A 125 19.47 -0.76 -0.28
CA SER A 125 20.15 0.45 0.17
C SER A 125 21.55 0.14 0.60
N ALA A 126 22.53 0.81 -0.01
CA ALA A 126 23.94 0.64 0.28
C ALA A 126 24.65 2.00 0.27
N THR A 127 25.76 2.07 0.98
CA THR A 127 26.66 3.22 1.02
C THR A 127 28.06 2.82 0.54
N GLY A 128 28.86 3.80 0.13
CA GLY A 128 30.23 3.62 -0.37
C GLY A 128 30.35 3.96 -1.86
N GLY A 129 31.53 4.44 -2.23
CA GLY A 129 31.81 4.93 -3.58
C GLY A 129 31.01 6.17 -3.99
N THR A 130 31.15 6.55 -5.24
CA THR A 130 30.31 7.58 -5.86
C THR A 130 29.05 6.92 -6.40
N VAL A 131 27.88 7.44 -5.98
CA VAL A 131 26.59 6.86 -6.34
C VAL A 131 26.00 7.61 -7.53
N SER A 132 25.55 6.84 -8.53
CA SER A 132 24.77 7.35 -9.66
C SER A 132 23.59 6.42 -9.95
N ASN A 133 22.55 6.95 -10.62
CA ASN A 133 21.39 6.15 -11.03
C ASN A 133 21.30 6.13 -12.56
N SER A 134 20.98 4.98 -13.13
CA SER A 134 20.72 4.81 -14.55
C SER A 134 19.57 3.83 -14.75
N GLY A 135 18.41 4.32 -15.17
CA GLY A 135 17.20 3.51 -15.25
C GLY A 135 16.87 2.90 -13.88
N ASN A 136 16.69 1.60 -13.84
CA ASN A 136 16.40 0.83 -12.62
C ASN A 136 17.64 0.39 -11.83
N PHE A 137 18.81 0.93 -12.16
CA PHE A 137 20.07 0.57 -11.51
C PHE A 137 20.60 1.71 -10.66
N ARG A 138 21.02 1.38 -9.43
CA ARG A 138 21.84 2.23 -8.59
C ARG A 138 23.29 1.74 -8.67
N ILE A 139 24.17 2.59 -9.14
CA ILE A 139 25.56 2.27 -9.46
C ILE A 139 26.46 2.90 -8.40
N HIS A 140 27.31 2.09 -7.79
CA HIS A 140 28.36 2.52 -6.87
C HIS A 140 29.72 2.37 -7.57
N THR A 141 30.40 3.47 -7.82
CA THR A 141 31.72 3.49 -8.46
C THR A 141 32.80 3.72 -7.44
N PHE A 142 33.76 2.81 -7.34
CA PHE A 142 34.94 2.91 -6.50
C PHE A 142 36.16 3.20 -7.39
N THR A 143 36.87 4.29 -7.13
CA THR A 143 38.09 4.66 -7.84
C THR A 143 39.35 4.43 -6.99
N GLY A 144 39.22 3.82 -5.84
CA GLY A 144 40.24 3.43 -4.88
C GLY A 144 39.64 2.50 -3.84
N ASP A 145 40.39 2.13 -2.83
CA ASP A 145 39.94 1.29 -1.75
C ASP A 145 38.77 1.95 -1.00
N GLY A 146 37.69 1.19 -0.73
CA GLY A 146 36.51 1.67 -0.04
C GLY A 146 35.57 0.55 0.36
N ASN A 147 34.72 0.82 1.37
CA ASN A 147 33.78 -0.16 1.85
C ASN A 147 32.42 0.02 1.14
N PHE A 148 31.88 -1.08 0.64
CA PHE A 148 30.49 -1.18 0.21
C PHE A 148 29.67 -1.76 1.37
N VAL A 149 28.79 -0.95 1.97
CA VAL A 149 27.98 -1.38 3.13
C VAL A 149 26.52 -1.41 2.73
N VAL A 150 25.91 -2.59 2.76
CA VAL A 150 24.46 -2.76 2.56
C VAL A 150 23.77 -2.47 3.89
N SER A 151 22.91 -1.44 3.90
CA SER A 151 22.14 -1.00 5.07
C SER A 151 20.72 -1.57 5.10
N SER A 152 20.17 -1.94 3.95
CA SER A 152 18.86 -2.59 3.86
C SER A 152 18.78 -3.48 2.63
N LEU A 153 18.11 -4.61 2.76
CA LEU A 153 17.75 -5.46 1.64
C LEU A 153 16.45 -4.95 1.04
N GLY A 154 16.39 -4.79 -0.27
CA GLY A 154 15.16 -4.45 -0.96
C GLY A 154 14.08 -5.54 -0.83
N ASN A 155 12.88 -5.24 -1.32
CA ASN A 155 11.77 -6.20 -1.39
C ASN A 155 11.61 -6.83 -2.78
N GLY A 156 12.65 -6.77 -3.62
CA GLY A 156 12.62 -7.43 -4.93
C GLY A 156 12.27 -8.91 -4.83
N PRO A 157 11.74 -9.52 -5.90
CA PRO A 157 11.47 -10.96 -5.90
C PRO A 157 12.75 -11.69 -5.50
N SER A 158 12.63 -12.59 -4.52
CA SER A 158 13.74 -13.43 -4.11
C SER A 158 14.33 -14.11 -5.35
N VAL A 159 15.62 -13.92 -5.59
CA VAL A 159 16.33 -14.61 -6.67
C VAL A 159 16.08 -16.11 -6.48
N PRO A 160 15.63 -16.84 -7.52
CA PRO A 160 15.44 -18.28 -7.41
C PRO A 160 16.76 -18.90 -6.92
N THR A 161 16.69 -19.66 -5.84
CA THR A 161 17.81 -20.44 -5.31
C THR A 161 18.26 -21.42 -6.41
N GLY A 162 19.34 -21.10 -7.13
CA GLY A 162 19.84 -21.93 -8.23
C GLY A 162 20.56 -21.21 -9.36
N GLY A 163 20.67 -19.88 -9.31
CA GLY A 163 21.54 -19.15 -10.23
C GLY A 163 23.02 -19.37 -9.92
N PRO A 164 23.91 -19.44 -10.93
CA PRO A 164 25.35 -19.59 -10.69
C PRO A 164 25.84 -18.39 -9.89
N ASN A 165 26.56 -18.68 -8.80
CA ASN A 165 27.32 -17.68 -8.06
C ASN A 165 28.32 -17.01 -9.03
N VAL A 166 28.04 -15.78 -9.43
CA VAL A 166 29.03 -14.92 -10.08
C VAL A 166 29.83 -14.26 -8.98
N CYS A 167 31.07 -14.73 -8.81
CA CYS A 167 32.11 -14.07 -8.01
C CYS A 167 32.55 -12.78 -8.70
#